data_0394a900e3cb30bf4360e7cc8f51bfd4
#
_entry.id   0394a900e3cb30bf4360e7cc8f51bfd4
#
_cell.length_a   1.000
_cell.length_b   1.000
_cell.length_c   1.000
_cell.angle_alpha   90.00
_cell.angle_beta   90.00
_cell.angle_gamma   90.00
#
_symmetry.space_group_name_H-M   'P 1'
#
loop_
_entity.id
_entity.type
_entity.pdbx_description
1 polymer ?
#
loop_
_entity_poly.entity_id
_entity_poly.type
_entity_poly.pdbx_seq_one_letter_code
_entity_poly.pdbx_strand_id
1 'polypeptide(L)'
;MRRLLPLLLSCGLWLASLSGAWAHAALLGSEPADGASLAQPPDRLVLRFDEAVTPLDLRLAGPGGVTVLSHGAGKDSDAIGAALPPRLPPGTYLASFRIISADGHPVSGAIAFGIGMAPERTAVAPAEGRIWIGAAELLRFALYLGFMPGAGGALFRAFVAPPPPAMLRWMQAGACAGILAAVLGIGVQGGTMLAAPGLGALLQGETWIAARASTVFARDAAVALGLALVAIALGGQGNRLSRALGLAGAVLAAGGLSLSGHAATGDLPARFLLTLHALTAAFWLGAFLPLWALLRHDGTAALPVVRRFAAIAVPAVALLLLSGVAQAALHLPGPSALLGTTYGTLLLAKAGGALLLLALAGLNHRRLTPSLALGDPSAPAFLRRSIMAEAGLAALVLAATAVLSMTSPHQAGAQGHHHAGPQDGVTVATEVAGLSVTLQARPARAGRNRLDLWLVRPDGSAFAAKEVWLELSQPEAGIAGIRRPMREAAPGRFMLEGPELALPGRWTLRAEILLSDFDQADAVISLPVAP
;
A
#
# COMPACT_ATOMS: atom_id res chain seq x y z
N MET A 1 -33.18 -11.11 14.92
CA MET A 1 -31.81 -11.64 15.06
C MET A 1 -31.63 -13.09 14.59
N ARG A 2 -32.55 -14.05 14.88
CA ARG A 2 -32.36 -15.48 14.46
C ARG A 2 -32.32 -15.74 12.93
N ARG A 3 -32.85 -14.86 12.08
CA ARG A 3 -32.85 -15.03 10.60
C ARG A 3 -31.62 -14.43 9.90
N LEU A 4 -30.82 -13.61 10.58
CA LEU A 4 -29.60 -13.01 10.01
C LEU A 4 -28.35 -13.90 10.20
N LEU A 5 -28.34 -14.76 11.22
CA LEU A 5 -27.21 -15.62 11.53
C LEU A 5 -26.84 -16.60 10.39
N PRO A 6 -27.81 -17.32 9.75
CA PRO A 6 -27.48 -18.20 8.62
C PRO A 6 -27.01 -17.45 7.38
N LEU A 7 -27.49 -16.21 7.14
CA LEU A 7 -27.01 -15.37 6.03
C LEU A 7 -25.56 -14.92 6.27
N LEU A 8 -25.22 -14.56 7.50
CA LEU A 8 -23.87 -14.17 7.90
C LEU A 8 -22.88 -15.35 7.81
N LEU A 9 -23.31 -16.55 8.21
CA LEU A 9 -22.51 -17.77 8.09
C LEU A 9 -22.31 -18.20 6.62
N SER A 10 -23.33 -18.05 5.77
CA SER A 10 -23.23 -18.35 4.33
C SER A 10 -22.29 -17.38 3.61
N CYS A 11 -22.34 -16.07 3.93
CA CYS A 11 -21.38 -15.08 3.42
C CYS A 11 -19.96 -15.38 3.91
N GLY A 12 -19.77 -15.75 5.18
CA GLY A 12 -18.47 -16.08 5.75
C GLY A 12 -17.83 -17.32 5.09
N LEU A 13 -18.63 -18.36 4.79
CA LEU A 13 -18.16 -19.57 4.09
C LEU A 13 -17.83 -19.30 2.62
N TRP A 14 -18.61 -18.45 1.95
CA TRP A 14 -18.35 -18.05 0.56
C TRP A 14 -17.08 -17.19 0.45
N LEU A 15 -16.82 -16.29 1.43
CA LEU A 15 -15.62 -15.46 1.50
C LEU A 15 -14.33 -16.26 1.78
N ALA A 16 -14.44 -17.40 2.47
CA ALA A 16 -13.29 -18.28 2.76
C ALA A 16 -12.76 -19.03 1.51
N SER A 17 -13.49 -19.00 0.39
CA SER A 17 -13.11 -19.68 -0.87
C SER A 17 -12.43 -18.76 -1.90
N LEU A 18 -12.19 -17.48 -1.57
CA LEU A 18 -11.59 -16.52 -2.50
C LEU A 18 -10.06 -16.54 -2.39
N SER A 19 -9.38 -16.88 -3.48
CA SER A 19 -7.91 -16.81 -3.61
C SER A 19 -7.45 -15.36 -3.86
N GLY A 20 -6.38 -14.92 -3.16
CA GLY A 20 -5.88 -13.55 -3.19
C GLY A 20 -5.25 -13.15 -4.52
N ALA A 21 -5.50 -11.93 -4.97
CA ALA A 21 -4.86 -11.28 -6.10
C ALA A 21 -3.69 -10.39 -5.63
N TRP A 22 -2.60 -10.37 -6.38
CA TRP A 22 -1.35 -9.64 -6.11
C TRP A 22 -1.45 -8.23 -6.71
N ALA A 23 -0.99 -7.22 -6.01
CA ALA A 23 -1.12 -5.84 -6.46
C ALA A 23 0.06 -4.96 -6.02
N HIS A 24 1.11 -4.93 -6.83
CA HIS A 24 2.11 -3.87 -7.07
C HIS A 24 3.14 -4.42 -8.04
N ALA A 25 3.51 -3.67 -9.06
CA ALA A 25 4.50 -4.07 -10.03
C ALA A 25 5.85 -4.35 -9.35
N ALA A 26 6.23 -5.61 -9.25
CA ALA A 26 7.56 -6.02 -8.85
C ALA A 26 8.38 -6.33 -10.11
N LEU A 27 9.63 -5.87 -10.14
CA LEU A 27 10.56 -6.24 -11.21
C LEU A 27 10.93 -7.72 -11.04
N LEU A 28 10.47 -8.57 -11.95
CA LEU A 28 10.77 -10.00 -11.97
C LEU A 28 12.13 -10.30 -12.57
N GLY A 29 12.58 -9.45 -13.51
CA GLY A 29 13.86 -9.64 -14.17
C GLY A 29 14.18 -8.55 -15.17
N SER A 30 15.42 -8.53 -15.63
CA SER A 30 15.89 -7.57 -16.63
C SER A 30 16.88 -8.19 -17.61
N GLU A 31 16.97 -7.65 -18.81
CA GLU A 31 18.00 -7.94 -19.82
C GLU A 31 18.63 -6.60 -20.24
N PRO A 32 19.91 -6.32 -19.85
CA PRO A 32 20.81 -7.15 -19.06
C PRO A 32 20.28 -7.42 -17.63
N ALA A 33 20.66 -8.56 -17.05
CA ALA A 33 20.34 -8.87 -15.67
C ALA A 33 21.00 -7.88 -14.71
N ASP A 34 20.36 -7.59 -13.58
CA ASP A 34 20.95 -6.73 -12.54
C ASP A 34 22.24 -7.38 -12.00
N GLY A 35 23.33 -6.62 -12.01
CA GLY A 35 24.65 -7.07 -11.64
C GLY A 35 25.43 -7.78 -12.78
N ALA A 36 24.89 -7.86 -13.99
CA ALA A 36 25.56 -8.52 -15.11
C ALA A 36 26.84 -7.81 -15.53
N SER A 37 27.87 -8.61 -15.89
CA SER A 37 29.10 -8.16 -16.55
C SER A 37 29.08 -8.65 -18.00
N LEU A 38 29.05 -7.73 -18.95
CA LEU A 38 28.92 -8.01 -20.38
C LEU A 38 30.26 -7.77 -21.07
N ALA A 39 30.63 -8.65 -22.01
CA ALA A 39 31.83 -8.46 -22.83
C ALA A 39 31.62 -7.44 -23.94
N GLN A 40 30.34 -7.24 -24.37
CA GLN A 40 29.95 -6.32 -25.45
C GLN A 40 28.72 -5.51 -25.02
N PRO A 41 28.55 -4.29 -25.56
CA PRO A 41 27.38 -3.50 -25.30
C PRO A 41 26.10 -4.24 -25.73
N PRO A 42 25.04 -4.25 -24.90
CA PRO A 42 23.75 -4.82 -25.30
C PRO A 42 23.00 -3.85 -26.22
N ASP A 43 22.22 -4.40 -27.16
CA ASP A 43 21.43 -3.59 -28.11
C ASP A 43 20.17 -3.02 -27.48
N ARG A 44 19.65 -3.64 -26.44
CA ARG A 44 18.40 -3.28 -25.79
C ARG A 44 18.43 -3.51 -24.28
N LEU A 45 17.59 -2.77 -23.59
CA LEU A 45 17.20 -2.99 -22.20
C LEU A 45 15.77 -3.52 -22.17
N VAL A 46 15.51 -4.59 -21.43
CA VAL A 46 14.16 -5.11 -21.18
C VAL A 46 13.97 -5.25 -19.68
N LEU A 47 12.88 -4.72 -19.16
CA LEU A 47 12.46 -4.84 -17.77
C LEU A 47 11.14 -5.60 -17.73
N ARG A 48 11.04 -6.69 -16.95
CA ARG A 48 9.83 -7.53 -16.82
C ARG A 48 9.26 -7.40 -15.43
N PHE A 49 7.95 -7.20 -15.35
CA PHE A 49 7.21 -7.01 -14.11
C PHE A 49 6.19 -8.14 -13.93
N ASP A 50 5.68 -8.30 -12.71
CA ASP A 50 4.64 -9.28 -12.35
C ASP A 50 3.22 -8.84 -12.74
N GLU A 51 3.08 -7.60 -13.21
CA GLU A 51 1.81 -7.05 -13.68
C GLU A 51 2.02 -6.04 -14.82
N ALA A 52 0.93 -5.63 -15.46
CA ALA A 52 0.96 -4.60 -16.48
C ALA A 52 1.38 -3.25 -15.91
N VAL A 53 2.32 -2.58 -16.57
CA VAL A 53 2.90 -1.31 -16.13
C VAL A 53 2.86 -0.25 -17.22
N THR A 54 2.76 1.01 -16.81
CA THR A 54 2.88 2.15 -17.72
C THR A 54 4.21 2.85 -17.46
N PRO A 55 5.15 2.86 -18.41
CA PRO A 55 6.43 3.54 -18.24
C PRO A 55 6.26 5.06 -18.21
N LEU A 56 6.97 5.72 -17.27
CA LEU A 56 7.02 7.17 -17.14
C LEU A 56 8.37 7.73 -17.56
N ASP A 57 9.45 7.08 -17.11
CA ASP A 57 10.82 7.53 -17.36
C ASP A 57 11.76 6.34 -17.33
N LEU A 58 12.71 6.32 -18.25
CA LEU A 58 13.75 5.31 -18.32
C LEU A 58 15.05 6.01 -18.69
N ARG A 59 16.04 5.94 -17.81
CA ARG A 59 17.32 6.63 -17.96
C ARG A 59 18.47 5.65 -17.83
N LEU A 60 19.48 5.85 -18.66
CA LEU A 60 20.74 5.16 -18.56
C LEU A 60 21.84 6.15 -18.14
N ALA A 61 22.41 5.95 -16.96
CA ALA A 61 23.57 6.67 -16.49
C ALA A 61 24.82 5.81 -16.68
N GLY A 62 25.92 6.38 -17.16
CA GLY A 62 27.18 5.68 -17.37
C GLY A 62 28.33 6.64 -17.61
N PRO A 63 29.51 6.16 -18.03
CA PRO A 63 30.69 7.00 -18.26
C PRO A 63 30.49 8.17 -19.24
N GLY A 64 29.50 8.04 -20.16
CA GLY A 64 29.13 9.08 -21.13
C GLY A 64 28.09 10.09 -20.62
N GLY A 65 27.71 10.04 -19.34
CA GLY A 65 26.64 10.86 -18.76
C GLY A 65 25.29 10.15 -18.65
N VAL A 66 24.20 10.92 -18.58
CA VAL A 66 22.84 10.39 -18.47
C VAL A 66 22.11 10.53 -19.80
N THR A 67 21.57 9.43 -20.29
CA THR A 67 20.76 9.39 -21.52
C THR A 67 19.34 8.98 -21.17
N VAL A 68 18.34 9.74 -21.62
CA VAL A 68 16.92 9.34 -21.53
C VAL A 68 16.66 8.34 -22.65
N LEU A 69 16.18 7.16 -22.32
CA LEU A 69 15.89 6.11 -23.27
C LEU A 69 14.45 6.23 -23.79
N SER A 70 14.28 6.17 -25.11
CA SER A 70 12.96 6.03 -25.70
C SER A 70 12.45 4.62 -25.45
N HIS A 71 11.36 4.49 -24.73
CA HIS A 71 10.75 3.20 -24.41
C HIS A 71 9.58 2.90 -25.34
N GLY A 72 9.55 1.69 -25.87
CA GLY A 72 8.39 1.10 -26.52
C GLY A 72 7.64 0.25 -25.51
N ALA A 73 6.57 0.77 -24.95
CA ALA A 73 5.63 -0.05 -24.20
C ALA A 73 4.26 0.11 -24.84
N GLY A 74 3.64 -1.01 -25.17
CA GLY A 74 2.20 -1.03 -25.32
C GLY A 74 1.55 -0.64 -24.00
N LYS A 75 0.44 0.07 -24.04
CA LYS A 75 -0.42 0.28 -22.89
C LYS A 75 -0.80 -1.13 -22.38
N ASP A 76 -0.64 -1.37 -21.07
CA ASP A 76 -0.95 -2.66 -20.44
C ASP A 76 0.03 -3.82 -20.76
N SER A 77 1.33 -3.53 -20.89
CA SER A 77 2.38 -4.56 -21.01
C SER A 77 3.08 -4.81 -19.67
N ASP A 78 3.35 -6.08 -19.37
CA ASP A 78 4.17 -6.51 -18.24
C ASP A 78 5.69 -6.37 -18.48
N ALA A 79 6.09 -5.90 -19.68
CA ALA A 79 7.48 -5.69 -20.05
C ALA A 79 7.68 -4.33 -20.73
N ILE A 80 8.78 -3.66 -20.36
CA ILE A 80 9.25 -2.41 -20.96
C ILE A 80 10.53 -2.70 -21.73
N GLY A 81 10.56 -2.38 -23.01
CA GLY A 81 11.75 -2.47 -23.86
C GLY A 81 12.25 -1.09 -24.27
N ALA A 82 13.56 -0.88 -24.25
CA ALA A 82 14.20 0.32 -24.82
C ALA A 82 15.45 -0.06 -25.61
N ALA A 83 15.66 0.58 -26.75
CA ALA A 83 16.92 0.46 -27.49
C ALA A 83 18.02 1.20 -26.72
N LEU A 84 19.17 0.59 -26.61
CA LEU A 84 20.36 1.20 -26.02
C LEU A 84 21.22 1.89 -27.10
N PRO A 85 21.97 2.94 -26.75
CA PRO A 85 22.88 3.58 -27.69
C PRO A 85 23.89 2.57 -28.29
N PRO A 86 24.15 2.60 -29.60
CA PRO A 86 24.91 1.54 -30.30
C PRO A 86 26.40 1.48 -29.95
N ARG A 87 26.93 2.42 -29.20
CA ARG A 87 28.35 2.49 -28.79
C ARG A 87 28.47 2.93 -27.34
N LEU A 88 28.14 2.02 -26.44
CA LEU A 88 28.37 2.27 -25.01
C LEU A 88 29.84 1.93 -24.68
N PRO A 89 30.65 2.87 -24.16
CA PRO A 89 32.02 2.61 -23.74
C PRO A 89 32.09 1.60 -22.58
N PRO A 90 33.22 0.93 -22.37
CA PRO A 90 33.42 0.11 -21.18
C PRO A 90 33.19 0.90 -19.91
N GLY A 91 32.51 0.31 -18.93
CA GLY A 91 32.19 0.96 -17.65
C GLY A 91 30.94 0.41 -16.98
N THR A 92 30.61 0.96 -15.82
CA THR A 92 29.38 0.67 -15.08
C THR A 92 28.23 1.53 -15.60
N TYR A 93 27.10 0.89 -15.82
CA TYR A 93 25.85 1.52 -16.22
C TYR A 93 24.77 1.28 -15.19
N LEU A 94 23.99 2.33 -14.90
CA LEU A 94 22.81 2.29 -14.05
C LEU A 94 21.58 2.63 -14.92
N ALA A 95 20.71 1.67 -15.12
CA ALA A 95 19.44 1.88 -15.79
C ALA A 95 18.36 2.11 -14.72
N SER A 96 17.94 3.36 -14.53
CA SER A 96 16.87 3.73 -13.63
C SER A 96 15.55 3.82 -14.38
N PHE A 97 14.50 3.28 -13.77
CA PHE A 97 13.16 3.29 -14.33
C PHE A 97 12.15 3.89 -13.37
N ARG A 98 11.11 4.45 -13.94
CA ARG A 98 9.93 4.91 -13.23
C ARG A 98 8.70 4.51 -14.02
N ILE A 99 7.78 3.84 -13.35
CA ILE A 99 6.58 3.25 -13.93
C ILE A 99 5.37 3.58 -13.07
N ILE A 100 4.19 3.42 -13.63
CA ILE A 100 2.94 3.30 -12.89
C ILE A 100 2.52 1.85 -12.93
N SER A 101 2.29 1.26 -11.77
CA SER A 101 1.69 -0.06 -11.61
C SER A 101 0.21 -0.06 -12.00
N ALA A 102 -0.39 -1.22 -12.22
CA ALA A 102 -1.79 -1.34 -12.59
C ALA A 102 -2.74 -0.72 -11.54
N ASP A 103 -2.32 -0.67 -10.28
CA ASP A 103 -3.07 -0.04 -9.18
C ASP A 103 -2.93 1.50 -9.13
N GLY A 104 -2.12 2.10 -10.04
CA GLY A 104 -1.92 3.54 -10.18
C GLY A 104 -0.83 4.14 -9.32
N HIS A 105 -0.06 3.34 -8.58
CA HIS A 105 1.06 3.85 -7.81
C HIS A 105 2.34 3.94 -8.65
N PRO A 106 3.12 5.03 -8.52
CA PRO A 106 4.43 5.11 -9.14
C PRO A 106 5.42 4.20 -8.41
N VAL A 107 6.07 3.33 -9.18
CA VAL A 107 7.16 2.47 -8.73
C VAL A 107 8.44 2.93 -9.41
N SER A 108 9.52 3.09 -8.64
CA SER A 108 10.83 3.46 -9.13
C SER A 108 11.84 2.38 -8.74
N GLY A 109 12.77 2.11 -9.63
CA GLY A 109 13.85 1.17 -9.39
C GLY A 109 15.03 1.44 -10.29
N ALA A 110 16.10 0.70 -10.07
CA ALA A 110 17.28 0.75 -10.93
C ALA A 110 17.94 -0.63 -10.96
N ILE A 111 18.55 -0.94 -12.09
CA ILE A 111 19.43 -2.08 -12.29
C ILE A 111 20.81 -1.58 -12.67
N ALA A 112 21.85 -2.28 -12.27
CA ALA A 112 23.24 -1.98 -12.65
C ALA A 112 23.83 -3.10 -13.49
N PHE A 113 24.53 -2.76 -14.56
CA PHE A 113 25.32 -3.71 -15.34
C PHE A 113 26.66 -3.11 -15.77
N GLY A 114 27.64 -3.93 -16.04
CA GLY A 114 28.96 -3.49 -16.50
C GLY A 114 29.25 -3.95 -17.92
N ILE A 115 29.98 -3.13 -18.68
CA ILE A 115 30.52 -3.49 -20.00
C ILE A 115 32.04 -3.56 -19.87
N GLY A 116 32.63 -4.72 -20.15
CA GLY A 116 34.06 -4.96 -20.00
C GLY A 116 34.57 -5.05 -18.56
N MET A 117 33.68 -4.85 -17.58
CA MET A 117 34.03 -4.91 -16.14
C MET A 117 32.77 -5.26 -15.32
N ALA A 118 32.96 -5.68 -14.08
CA ALA A 118 31.84 -5.86 -13.15
C ALA A 118 31.27 -4.48 -12.74
N PRO A 119 29.93 -4.33 -12.62
CA PRO A 119 29.36 -3.04 -12.26
C PRO A 119 29.69 -2.66 -10.81
N GLU A 120 30.13 -1.42 -10.60
CA GLU A 120 30.18 -0.83 -9.26
C GLU A 120 28.76 -0.40 -8.86
N ARG A 121 28.26 -0.91 -7.73
CA ARG A 121 26.95 -0.48 -7.20
C ARG A 121 27.09 0.87 -6.53
N THR A 122 26.81 1.93 -7.26
CA THR A 122 26.60 3.25 -6.67
C THR A 122 25.16 3.34 -6.21
N ALA A 123 24.95 3.38 -4.91
CA ALA A 123 23.64 3.59 -4.33
C ALA A 123 23.15 5.01 -4.66
N VAL A 124 22.25 5.15 -5.61
CA VAL A 124 21.54 6.41 -5.84
C VAL A 124 20.35 6.43 -4.89
N ALA A 125 20.45 7.20 -3.82
CA ALA A 125 19.36 7.42 -2.89
C ALA A 125 18.31 8.34 -3.53
N PRO A 126 17.02 7.96 -3.61
CA PRO A 126 15.96 8.88 -3.98
C PRO A 126 15.58 9.75 -2.77
N ALA A 127 16.27 10.88 -2.57
CA ALA A 127 15.91 11.85 -1.52
C ALA A 127 14.71 12.74 -1.90
N GLU A 128 14.27 12.73 -3.16
CA GLU A 128 13.41 13.78 -3.74
C GLU A 128 11.89 13.53 -3.68
N GLY A 129 11.43 12.42 -3.12
CA GLY A 129 9.98 12.09 -3.11
C GLY A 129 9.21 12.40 -1.82
N ARG A 130 9.87 12.71 -0.72
CA ARG A 130 9.24 12.78 0.62
C ARG A 130 8.14 13.83 0.76
N ILE A 131 8.32 14.99 0.12
CA ILE A 131 7.32 16.06 0.16
C ILE A 131 6.02 15.66 -0.55
N TRP A 132 6.13 14.93 -1.66
CA TRP A 132 4.98 14.46 -2.43
C TRP A 132 4.23 13.35 -1.71
N ILE A 133 4.96 12.43 -1.05
CA ILE A 133 4.36 11.36 -0.24
C ILE A 133 3.56 11.97 0.91
N GLY A 134 4.16 12.86 1.69
CA GLY A 134 3.47 13.51 2.80
C GLY A 134 2.27 14.36 2.35
N ALA A 135 2.39 15.05 1.21
CA ALA A 135 1.28 15.80 0.62
C ALA A 135 0.14 14.87 0.19
N ALA A 136 0.44 13.72 -0.44
CA ALA A 136 -0.56 12.75 -0.84
C ALA A 136 -1.29 12.13 0.36
N GLU A 137 -0.57 11.78 1.44
CA GLU A 137 -1.15 11.25 2.68
C GLU A 137 -2.09 12.28 3.33
N LEU A 138 -1.64 13.53 3.44
CA LEU A 138 -2.42 14.62 4.03
C LEU A 138 -3.69 14.89 3.23
N LEU A 139 -3.59 14.97 1.90
CA LEU A 139 -4.74 15.22 1.03
C LEU A 139 -5.72 14.04 1.03
N ARG A 140 -5.22 12.81 1.11
CA ARG A 140 -6.08 11.62 1.25
C ARG A 140 -6.83 11.62 2.57
N PHE A 141 -6.18 11.98 3.66
CA PHE A 141 -6.85 12.16 4.94
C PHE A 141 -7.90 13.26 4.89
N ALA A 142 -7.57 14.44 4.32
CA ALA A 142 -8.49 15.55 4.14
C ALA A 142 -9.70 15.16 3.26
N LEU A 143 -9.46 14.37 2.19
CA LEU A 143 -10.51 13.82 1.35
C LEU A 143 -11.49 12.95 2.17
N TYR A 144 -10.98 12.05 3.01
CA TYR A 144 -11.83 11.20 3.84
C TYR A 144 -12.60 12.02 4.88
N LEU A 145 -11.94 13.01 5.52
CA LEU A 145 -12.61 13.93 6.45
C LEU A 145 -13.73 14.75 5.80
N GLY A 146 -13.58 15.11 4.52
CA GLY A 146 -14.60 15.80 3.75
C GLY A 146 -15.70 14.87 3.24
N PHE A 147 -15.34 13.67 2.79
CA PHE A 147 -16.26 12.66 2.28
C PHE A 147 -17.25 12.18 3.34
N MET A 148 -16.80 11.94 4.59
CA MET A 148 -17.67 11.42 5.65
C MET A 148 -18.85 12.37 5.95
N PRO A 149 -18.68 13.66 6.29
CA PRO A 149 -19.82 14.55 6.52
C PRO A 149 -20.56 14.91 5.24
N GLY A 150 -19.89 15.00 4.08
CA GLY A 150 -20.52 15.30 2.80
C GLY A 150 -21.47 14.19 2.35
N ALA A 151 -20.92 13.07 1.93
CA ALA A 151 -21.70 11.92 1.44
C ALA A 151 -22.59 11.34 2.55
N GLY A 152 -22.06 11.20 3.78
CA GLY A 152 -22.84 10.73 4.93
C GLY A 152 -23.97 11.67 5.32
N GLY A 153 -23.80 12.99 5.17
CA GLY A 153 -24.86 13.98 5.36
C GLY A 153 -26.00 13.82 4.35
N ALA A 154 -25.67 13.57 3.09
CA ALA A 154 -26.68 13.27 2.07
C ALA A 154 -27.45 11.98 2.38
N LEU A 155 -26.74 10.93 2.81
CA LEU A 155 -27.33 9.66 3.23
C LEU A 155 -28.22 9.84 4.48
N PHE A 156 -27.75 10.60 5.49
CA PHE A 156 -28.52 10.91 6.68
C PHE A 156 -29.82 11.65 6.32
N ARG A 157 -29.72 12.68 5.47
CA ARG A 157 -30.90 13.44 5.00
C ARG A 157 -31.91 12.58 4.23
N ALA A 158 -31.39 11.59 3.46
CA ALA A 158 -32.26 10.73 2.66
C ALA A 158 -32.98 9.67 3.50
N PHE A 159 -32.31 9.06 4.48
CA PHE A 159 -32.79 7.88 5.18
C PHE A 159 -33.25 8.13 6.63
N VAL A 160 -32.69 9.16 7.30
CA VAL A 160 -32.94 9.39 8.73
C VAL A 160 -33.86 10.58 8.94
N ALA A 161 -33.35 11.78 8.72
CA ALA A 161 -34.14 13.03 8.93
C ALA A 161 -33.43 14.21 8.23
N PRO A 162 -34.16 15.31 7.95
CA PRO A 162 -33.54 16.55 7.51
C PRO A 162 -32.68 17.13 8.65
N PRO A 163 -31.37 17.36 8.40
CA PRO A 163 -30.49 17.97 9.39
C PRO A 163 -30.84 19.43 9.65
N PRO A 164 -30.49 20.00 10.82
CA PRO A 164 -30.61 21.42 11.08
C PRO A 164 -29.88 22.27 10.01
N PRO A 165 -30.41 23.46 9.64
CA PRO A 165 -29.82 24.26 8.55
C PRO A 165 -28.35 24.63 8.76
N ALA A 166 -27.92 24.87 10.01
CA ALA A 166 -26.52 25.10 10.33
C ALA A 166 -25.67 23.90 9.99
N MET A 167 -26.14 22.67 10.21
CA MET A 167 -25.41 21.43 9.91
C MET A 167 -25.33 21.15 8.42
N LEU A 168 -26.36 21.49 7.65
CA LEU A 168 -26.32 21.42 6.18
C LEU A 168 -25.12 22.19 5.62
N ARG A 169 -24.87 23.41 6.16
CA ARG A 169 -23.70 24.23 5.75
C ARG A 169 -22.37 23.56 6.10
N TRP A 170 -22.24 22.95 7.28
CA TRP A 170 -21.04 22.23 7.67
C TRP A 170 -20.81 20.97 6.82
N MET A 171 -21.87 20.22 6.52
CA MET A 171 -21.79 19.06 5.62
C MET A 171 -21.42 19.47 4.20
N GLN A 172 -21.98 20.57 3.72
CA GLN A 172 -21.65 21.15 2.41
C GLN A 172 -20.19 21.63 2.38
N ALA A 173 -19.74 22.32 3.44
CA ALA A 173 -18.33 22.73 3.57
C ALA A 173 -17.38 21.50 3.59
N GLY A 174 -17.78 20.42 4.26
CA GLY A 174 -17.06 19.14 4.22
C GLY A 174 -16.95 18.58 2.79
N ALA A 175 -18.06 18.55 2.06
CA ALA A 175 -18.05 18.13 0.65
C ALA A 175 -17.13 19.00 -0.21
N CYS A 176 -17.17 20.34 -0.03
CA CYS A 176 -16.27 21.26 -0.74
C CYS A 176 -14.80 21.05 -0.37
N ALA A 177 -14.50 20.81 0.91
CA ALA A 177 -13.13 20.48 1.34
C ALA A 177 -12.65 19.16 0.73
N GLY A 178 -13.54 18.17 0.64
CA GLY A 178 -13.25 16.89 -0.05
C GLY A 178 -12.98 17.09 -1.54
N ILE A 179 -13.74 17.95 -2.22
CA ILE A 179 -13.51 18.31 -3.63
C ILE A 179 -12.12 18.97 -3.79
N LEU A 180 -11.81 19.95 -2.93
CA LEU A 180 -10.51 20.61 -2.97
C LEU A 180 -9.37 19.62 -2.76
N ALA A 181 -9.50 18.72 -1.78
CA ALA A 181 -8.50 17.69 -1.52
C ALA A 181 -8.33 16.71 -2.70
N ALA A 182 -9.42 16.31 -3.35
CA ALA A 182 -9.37 15.47 -4.56
C ALA A 182 -8.68 16.20 -5.72
N VAL A 183 -9.05 17.46 -5.99
CA VAL A 183 -8.42 18.25 -7.05
C VAL A 183 -6.93 18.43 -6.80
N LEU A 184 -6.53 18.84 -5.59
CA LEU A 184 -5.11 18.97 -5.23
C LEU A 184 -4.37 17.62 -5.29
N GLY A 185 -5.07 16.52 -4.95
CA GLY A 185 -4.55 15.15 -5.07
C GLY A 185 -4.14 14.78 -6.50
N ILE A 186 -4.92 15.22 -7.50
CA ILE A 186 -4.56 15.08 -8.93
C ILE A 186 -3.22 15.80 -9.20
N GLY A 187 -3.06 17.04 -8.76
CA GLY A 187 -1.82 17.80 -8.95
C GLY A 187 -0.62 17.15 -8.26
N VAL A 188 -0.81 16.69 -7.00
CA VAL A 188 0.23 15.98 -6.24
C VAL A 188 0.65 14.69 -6.95
N GLN A 189 -0.30 13.93 -7.51
CA GLN A 189 0.00 12.75 -8.31
C GLN A 189 0.88 13.11 -9.52
N GLY A 190 0.54 14.16 -10.25
CA GLY A 190 1.34 14.63 -11.39
C GLY A 190 2.76 15.05 -10.99
N GLY A 191 2.90 15.81 -9.89
CA GLY A 191 4.20 16.18 -9.34
C GLY A 191 5.04 14.97 -8.93
N THR A 192 4.37 13.96 -8.35
CA THR A 192 5.00 12.66 -8.06
C THR A 192 5.45 11.97 -9.33
N MET A 193 4.64 11.97 -10.38
CA MET A 193 4.96 11.32 -11.67
C MET A 193 6.12 12.01 -12.40
N LEU A 194 6.23 13.32 -12.31
CA LEU A 194 7.32 14.09 -12.93
C LEU A 194 8.60 14.16 -12.06
N ALA A 195 8.62 13.56 -10.86
CA ALA A 195 9.70 13.76 -9.88
C ALA A 195 10.02 15.24 -9.66
N ALA A 196 8.99 16.07 -9.63
CA ALA A 196 9.18 17.52 -9.55
C ALA A 196 9.88 17.92 -8.23
N PRO A 197 10.79 18.90 -8.24
CA PRO A 197 11.64 19.22 -7.09
C PRO A 197 10.90 19.81 -5.89
N GLY A 198 9.63 20.24 -6.06
CA GLY A 198 8.84 20.81 -4.98
C GLY A 198 7.42 21.18 -5.39
N LEU A 199 6.61 21.59 -4.40
CA LEU A 199 5.18 21.90 -4.57
C LEU A 199 4.90 23.06 -5.56
N GLY A 200 5.90 23.88 -5.90
CA GLY A 200 5.78 24.91 -6.93
C GLY A 200 5.39 24.36 -8.31
N ALA A 201 5.66 23.07 -8.58
CA ALA A 201 5.22 22.39 -9.79
C ALA A 201 3.70 22.32 -9.94
N LEU A 202 2.92 22.45 -8.86
CA LEU A 202 1.46 22.53 -8.91
C LEU A 202 0.94 23.74 -9.70
N LEU A 203 1.78 24.76 -9.92
CA LEU A 203 1.46 25.92 -10.75
C LEU A 203 1.74 25.70 -12.25
N GLN A 204 2.33 24.55 -12.61
CA GLN A 204 2.70 24.20 -13.99
C GLN A 204 1.63 23.30 -14.60
N GLY A 205 1.17 23.63 -15.82
CA GLY A 205 0.16 22.85 -16.52
C GLY A 205 0.58 21.41 -16.83
N GLU A 206 1.87 21.18 -17.07
CA GLU A 206 2.45 19.86 -17.35
C GLU A 206 2.20 18.86 -16.19
N THR A 207 2.24 19.33 -14.94
CA THR A 207 1.94 18.52 -13.75
C THR A 207 0.53 17.92 -13.81
N TRP A 208 -0.44 18.72 -14.22
CA TRP A 208 -1.85 18.28 -14.32
C TRP A 208 -2.09 17.38 -15.53
N ILE A 209 -1.36 17.62 -16.63
CA ILE A 209 -1.41 16.77 -17.83
C ILE A 209 -0.83 15.39 -17.51
N ALA A 210 0.32 15.32 -16.82
CA ALA A 210 0.96 14.08 -16.43
C ALA A 210 0.03 13.20 -15.59
N ALA A 211 -0.71 13.79 -14.64
CA ALA A 211 -1.63 13.06 -13.77
C ALA A 211 -2.71 12.26 -14.52
N ARG A 212 -3.08 12.67 -15.76
CA ARG A 212 -4.13 12.00 -16.55
C ARG A 212 -3.80 10.54 -16.88
N ALA A 213 -2.53 10.18 -16.90
CA ALA A 213 -2.09 8.81 -17.18
C ALA A 213 -2.30 7.85 -15.98
N SER A 214 -2.68 8.37 -14.80
CA SER A 214 -2.81 7.57 -13.58
C SER A 214 -4.27 7.24 -13.25
N THR A 215 -4.50 6.09 -12.58
CA THR A 215 -5.80 5.71 -12.01
C THR A 215 -6.25 6.66 -10.89
N VAL A 216 -5.29 7.35 -10.24
CA VAL A 216 -5.57 8.39 -9.23
C VAL A 216 -6.34 9.56 -9.83
N PHE A 217 -6.07 9.93 -11.09
CA PHE A 217 -6.86 10.96 -11.79
C PHE A 217 -8.33 10.54 -11.92
N ALA A 218 -8.60 9.32 -12.39
CA ALA A 218 -9.97 8.82 -12.55
C ALA A 218 -10.69 8.74 -11.20
N ARG A 219 -10.00 8.27 -10.14
CA ARG A 219 -10.50 8.23 -8.78
C ARG A 219 -10.91 9.61 -8.29
N ASP A 220 -9.98 10.56 -8.29
CA ASP A 220 -10.18 11.87 -7.69
C ASP A 220 -11.19 12.72 -8.49
N ALA A 221 -11.21 12.57 -9.81
CA ALA A 221 -12.24 13.19 -10.66
C ALA A 221 -13.64 12.64 -10.35
N ALA A 222 -13.79 11.32 -10.21
CA ALA A 222 -15.08 10.70 -9.85
C ALA A 222 -15.53 11.11 -8.45
N VAL A 223 -14.61 11.13 -7.47
CA VAL A 223 -14.90 11.57 -6.11
C VAL A 223 -15.31 13.06 -6.08
N ALA A 224 -14.55 13.92 -6.76
CA ALA A 224 -14.87 15.35 -6.84
C ALA A 224 -16.24 15.60 -7.48
N LEU A 225 -16.56 14.93 -8.59
CA LEU A 225 -17.86 15.02 -9.25
C LEU A 225 -18.98 14.52 -8.32
N GLY A 226 -18.80 13.38 -7.67
CA GLY A 226 -19.78 12.84 -6.72
C GLY A 226 -20.03 13.77 -5.54
N LEU A 227 -18.96 14.33 -4.95
CA LEU A 227 -19.09 15.32 -3.86
C LEU A 227 -19.68 16.65 -4.34
N ALA A 228 -19.48 17.06 -5.59
CA ALA A 228 -20.14 18.23 -6.16
C ALA A 228 -21.66 18.02 -6.26
N LEU A 229 -22.12 16.85 -6.71
CA LEU A 229 -23.55 16.50 -6.70
C LEU A 229 -24.11 16.50 -5.27
N VAL A 230 -23.35 15.97 -4.30
CA VAL A 230 -23.70 16.00 -2.87
C VAL A 230 -23.82 17.44 -2.36
N ALA A 231 -22.84 18.31 -2.66
CA ALA A 231 -22.85 19.72 -2.22
C ALA A 231 -24.06 20.47 -2.77
N ILE A 232 -24.38 20.27 -4.06
CA ILE A 232 -25.59 20.82 -4.71
C ILE A 232 -26.85 20.29 -4.01
N ALA A 233 -26.92 18.98 -3.77
CA ALA A 233 -28.05 18.35 -3.10
C ALA A 233 -28.27 18.88 -1.68
N LEU A 234 -27.22 19.06 -0.89
CA LEU A 234 -27.30 19.60 0.47
C LEU A 234 -27.71 21.06 0.50
N GLY A 235 -27.33 21.87 -0.50
CA GLY A 235 -27.79 23.26 -0.65
C GLY A 235 -29.23 23.38 -1.17
N GLY A 236 -29.82 22.32 -1.71
CA GLY A 236 -31.18 22.32 -2.27
C GLY A 236 -32.27 22.16 -1.22
N GLN A 237 -33.52 22.37 -1.65
CA GLN A 237 -34.74 22.40 -0.80
C GLN A 237 -35.16 21.04 -0.18
N GLY A 238 -34.40 19.94 -0.41
CA GLY A 238 -34.73 18.61 0.13
C GLY A 238 -35.87 17.89 -0.58
N ASN A 239 -36.22 18.32 -1.77
CA ASN A 239 -37.21 17.69 -2.64
C ASN A 239 -36.67 16.33 -3.18
N ARG A 240 -37.49 15.63 -3.96
CA ARG A 240 -37.14 14.32 -4.52
C ARG A 240 -35.86 14.40 -5.38
N LEU A 241 -35.67 15.45 -6.16
CA LEU A 241 -34.50 15.66 -7.01
C LEU A 241 -33.23 15.84 -6.15
N SER A 242 -33.26 16.69 -5.13
CA SER A 242 -32.14 16.88 -4.21
C SER A 242 -31.75 15.57 -3.53
N ARG A 243 -32.71 14.73 -3.12
CA ARG A 243 -32.41 13.42 -2.54
C ARG A 243 -31.77 12.49 -3.55
N ALA A 244 -32.28 12.41 -4.78
CA ALA A 244 -31.74 11.57 -5.84
C ALA A 244 -30.30 12.00 -6.20
N LEU A 245 -30.04 13.31 -6.36
CA LEU A 245 -28.70 13.85 -6.61
C LEU A 245 -27.73 13.53 -5.48
N GLY A 246 -28.17 13.68 -4.21
CA GLY A 246 -27.34 13.37 -3.05
C GLY A 246 -26.97 11.89 -2.96
N LEU A 247 -27.92 10.99 -3.24
CA LEU A 247 -27.67 9.55 -3.27
C LEU A 247 -26.75 9.16 -4.44
N ALA A 248 -27.04 9.65 -5.65
CA ALA A 248 -26.20 9.39 -6.83
C ALA A 248 -24.79 9.93 -6.63
N GLY A 249 -24.65 11.13 -6.06
CA GLY A 249 -23.35 11.72 -5.74
C GLY A 249 -22.58 10.92 -4.68
N ALA A 250 -23.26 10.45 -3.62
CA ALA A 250 -22.63 9.61 -2.60
C ALA A 250 -22.13 8.27 -3.18
N VAL A 251 -22.94 7.63 -4.02
CA VAL A 251 -22.56 6.37 -4.71
C VAL A 251 -21.40 6.60 -5.68
N LEU A 252 -21.45 7.68 -6.47
CA LEU A 252 -20.37 8.03 -7.40
C LEU A 252 -19.06 8.32 -6.66
N ALA A 253 -19.11 9.12 -5.58
CA ALA A 253 -17.92 9.41 -4.80
C ALA A 253 -17.34 8.17 -4.12
N ALA A 254 -18.19 7.31 -3.53
CA ALA A 254 -17.75 6.05 -2.94
C ALA A 254 -17.19 5.07 -3.98
N GLY A 255 -17.84 4.95 -5.15
CA GLY A 255 -17.36 4.16 -6.28
C GLY A 255 -16.04 4.70 -6.84
N GLY A 256 -15.89 6.02 -6.87
CA GLY A 256 -14.61 6.66 -7.23
C GLY A 256 -13.45 6.17 -6.39
N LEU A 257 -13.63 6.01 -5.07
CA LEU A 257 -12.58 5.51 -4.17
C LEU A 257 -12.07 4.11 -4.55
N SER A 258 -12.85 3.31 -5.27
CA SER A 258 -12.46 1.97 -5.73
C SER A 258 -11.70 1.94 -7.07
N LEU A 259 -11.49 3.10 -7.70
CA LEU A 259 -10.81 3.21 -9.00
C LEU A 259 -9.29 3.29 -8.89
N SER A 260 -8.71 3.36 -7.71
CA SER A 260 -7.26 3.34 -7.50
C SER A 260 -6.89 2.53 -6.27
N GLY A 261 -5.61 2.19 -6.14
CA GLY A 261 -5.11 1.32 -5.09
C GLY A 261 -5.44 -0.16 -5.38
N HIS A 262 -5.23 -1.02 -4.40
CA HIS A 262 -5.37 -2.48 -4.52
C HIS A 262 -6.75 -2.96 -5.02
N ALA A 263 -7.80 -2.14 -4.83
CA ALA A 263 -9.12 -2.46 -5.35
C ALA A 263 -9.25 -2.22 -6.87
N ALA A 264 -8.37 -1.41 -7.46
CA ALA A 264 -8.43 -1.11 -8.89
C ALA A 264 -7.97 -2.29 -9.75
N THR A 265 -7.05 -3.11 -9.22
CA THR A 265 -6.55 -4.34 -9.86
C THR A 265 -7.43 -5.55 -9.57
N GLY A 266 -8.34 -5.42 -8.59
CA GLY A 266 -9.28 -6.47 -8.22
C GLY A 266 -10.48 -6.57 -9.15
N ASP A 267 -11.15 -7.72 -9.10
CA ASP A 267 -12.40 -8.01 -9.80
C ASP A 267 -13.53 -7.07 -9.37
N LEU A 268 -14.61 -7.00 -10.17
CA LEU A 268 -15.82 -6.26 -9.84
C LEU A 268 -16.34 -6.47 -8.40
N PRO A 269 -16.32 -7.69 -7.81
CA PRO A 269 -16.66 -7.92 -6.41
C PRO A 269 -15.82 -7.11 -5.40
N ALA A 270 -14.50 -6.99 -5.60
CA ALA A 270 -13.63 -6.22 -4.71
C ALA A 270 -13.97 -4.71 -4.73
N ARG A 271 -14.21 -4.17 -5.92
CA ARG A 271 -14.65 -2.77 -6.10
C ARG A 271 -16.02 -2.52 -5.45
N PHE A 272 -16.95 -3.44 -5.61
CA PHE A 272 -18.26 -3.37 -4.96
C PHE A 272 -18.14 -3.39 -3.43
N LEU A 273 -17.32 -4.30 -2.87
CA LEU A 273 -17.07 -4.39 -1.42
C LEU A 273 -16.47 -3.09 -0.87
N LEU A 274 -15.52 -2.46 -1.57
CA LEU A 274 -14.94 -1.19 -1.13
C LEU A 274 -15.96 -0.05 -1.21
N THR A 275 -16.74 0.01 -2.28
CA THR A 275 -17.82 0.99 -2.42
C THR A 275 -18.86 0.86 -1.30
N LEU A 276 -19.28 -0.37 -1.00
CA LEU A 276 -20.21 -0.67 0.10
C LEU A 276 -19.63 -0.27 1.45
N HIS A 277 -18.34 -0.61 1.68
CA HIS A 277 -17.61 -0.23 2.88
C HIS A 277 -17.55 1.30 3.06
N ALA A 278 -17.22 2.04 2.01
CA ALA A 278 -17.17 3.49 2.04
C ALA A 278 -18.54 4.13 2.29
N LEU A 279 -19.62 3.63 1.66
CA LEU A 279 -20.97 4.13 1.86
C LEU A 279 -21.48 3.88 3.28
N THR A 280 -21.26 2.68 3.82
CA THR A 280 -21.70 2.33 5.18
C THR A 280 -20.90 3.09 6.23
N ALA A 281 -19.60 3.29 6.02
CA ALA A 281 -18.77 4.15 6.85
C ALA A 281 -19.25 5.62 6.80
N ALA A 282 -19.49 6.16 5.61
CA ALA A 282 -20.00 7.52 5.46
C ALA A 282 -21.36 7.71 6.13
N PHE A 283 -22.27 6.75 5.98
CA PHE A 283 -23.57 6.80 6.65
C PHE A 283 -23.42 6.87 8.19
N TRP A 284 -22.56 6.00 8.75
CA TRP A 284 -22.39 5.93 10.20
C TRP A 284 -21.65 7.15 10.75
N LEU A 285 -20.46 7.45 10.22
CA LEU A 285 -19.61 8.55 10.72
C LEU A 285 -20.18 9.93 10.37
N GLY A 286 -20.80 10.06 9.20
CA GLY A 286 -21.43 11.31 8.76
C GLY A 286 -22.66 11.71 9.56
N ALA A 287 -23.25 10.77 10.33
CA ALA A 287 -24.37 11.05 11.24
C ALA A 287 -23.94 11.78 12.53
N PHE A 288 -22.66 11.78 12.89
CA PHE A 288 -22.19 12.34 14.17
C PHE A 288 -22.51 13.83 14.30
N LEU A 289 -22.25 14.63 13.28
CA LEU A 289 -22.54 16.07 13.29
C LEU A 289 -24.03 16.38 13.45
N PRO A 290 -24.96 15.83 12.62
CA PRO A 290 -26.39 16.12 12.77
C PRO A 290 -26.98 15.59 14.07
N LEU A 291 -26.58 14.42 14.55
CA LEU A 291 -27.05 13.88 15.82
C LEU A 291 -26.58 14.73 17.00
N TRP A 292 -25.30 15.14 17.01
CA TRP A 292 -24.76 16.04 18.02
C TRP A 292 -25.52 17.37 18.08
N ALA A 293 -25.81 17.95 16.91
CA ALA A 293 -26.53 19.21 16.82
C ALA A 293 -28.01 19.09 17.31
N LEU A 294 -28.68 18.01 16.90
CA LEU A 294 -30.07 17.75 17.36
C LEU A 294 -30.12 17.61 18.89
N LEU A 295 -29.21 16.84 19.49
CA LEU A 295 -29.11 16.66 20.94
C LEU A 295 -28.74 17.95 21.69
N ARG A 296 -28.18 18.95 21.02
CA ARG A 296 -27.83 20.25 21.62
C ARG A 296 -29.03 21.16 21.73
N HIS A 297 -29.94 21.12 20.76
CA HIS A 297 -31.12 22.02 20.71
C HIS A 297 -32.26 21.50 21.58
N ASP A 298 -32.65 20.24 21.43
CA ASP A 298 -33.68 19.59 22.22
C ASP A 298 -33.39 18.08 22.29
N GLY A 299 -32.90 17.64 23.43
CA GLY A 299 -32.53 16.26 23.64
C GLY A 299 -33.71 15.30 23.54
N THR A 300 -34.90 15.70 23.98
CA THR A 300 -36.09 14.84 23.98
C THR A 300 -36.70 14.75 22.59
N ALA A 301 -36.77 15.84 21.85
CA ALA A 301 -37.23 15.88 20.46
C ALA A 301 -36.27 15.13 19.51
N ALA A 302 -35.00 14.95 19.89
CA ALA A 302 -34.04 14.18 19.10
C ALA A 302 -34.30 12.67 19.14
N LEU A 303 -34.99 12.13 20.16
CA LEU A 303 -35.16 10.69 20.38
C LEU A 303 -35.72 9.91 19.19
N PRO A 304 -36.76 10.35 18.46
CA PRO A 304 -37.25 9.63 17.28
C PRO A 304 -36.18 9.51 16.18
N VAL A 305 -35.39 10.58 15.99
CA VAL A 305 -34.29 10.61 15.00
C VAL A 305 -33.17 9.68 15.40
N VAL A 306 -32.77 9.69 16.70
CA VAL A 306 -31.76 8.78 17.24
C VAL A 306 -32.19 7.32 17.09
N ARG A 307 -33.45 6.99 17.38
CA ARG A 307 -34.00 5.63 17.21
C ARG A 307 -34.02 5.19 15.74
N ARG A 308 -34.46 6.07 14.85
CA ARG A 308 -34.46 5.78 13.40
C ARG A 308 -33.06 5.58 12.87
N PHE A 309 -32.11 6.44 13.27
CA PHE A 309 -30.70 6.26 12.93
C PHE A 309 -30.18 4.91 13.43
N ALA A 310 -30.39 4.58 14.71
CA ALA A 310 -29.91 3.33 15.30
C ALA A 310 -30.46 2.08 14.57
N ALA A 311 -31.74 2.12 14.16
CA ALA A 311 -32.38 1.02 13.43
C ALA A 311 -31.70 0.74 12.07
N ILE A 312 -31.16 1.78 11.40
CA ILE A 312 -30.46 1.66 10.12
C ILE A 312 -28.95 1.45 10.36
N ALA A 313 -28.38 2.10 11.38
CA ALA A 313 -26.94 2.01 11.67
C ALA A 313 -26.49 0.60 12.07
N VAL A 314 -27.32 -0.15 12.82
CA VAL A 314 -26.96 -1.52 13.22
C VAL A 314 -26.69 -2.43 12.02
N PRO A 315 -27.60 -2.58 11.03
CA PRO A 315 -27.29 -3.37 9.85
C PRO A 315 -26.19 -2.75 8.96
N ALA A 316 -26.10 -1.41 8.88
CA ALA A 316 -25.07 -0.73 8.11
C ALA A 316 -23.66 -1.01 8.69
N VAL A 317 -23.52 -0.97 10.02
CA VAL A 317 -22.26 -1.29 10.70
C VAL A 317 -21.91 -2.78 10.57
N ALA A 318 -22.89 -3.67 10.59
CA ALA A 318 -22.67 -5.09 10.31
C ALA A 318 -22.10 -5.28 8.89
N LEU A 319 -22.66 -4.59 7.89
CA LEU A 319 -22.15 -4.61 6.51
C LEU A 319 -20.75 -3.97 6.40
N LEU A 320 -20.50 -2.89 7.15
CA LEU A 320 -19.18 -2.25 7.24
C LEU A 320 -18.11 -3.23 7.74
N LEU A 321 -18.41 -3.98 8.79
CA LEU A 321 -17.50 -4.96 9.35
C LEU A 321 -17.27 -6.14 8.40
N LEU A 322 -18.35 -6.69 7.84
CA LEU A 322 -18.27 -7.80 6.89
C LEU A 322 -17.45 -7.43 5.65
N SER A 323 -17.73 -6.26 5.07
CA SER A 323 -16.96 -5.78 3.91
C SER A 323 -15.50 -5.48 4.27
N GLY A 324 -15.22 -4.99 5.48
CA GLY A 324 -13.85 -4.76 5.95
C GLY A 324 -13.06 -6.05 6.16
N VAL A 325 -13.69 -7.08 6.76
CA VAL A 325 -13.07 -8.42 6.90
C VAL A 325 -12.84 -9.06 5.53
N ALA A 326 -13.81 -8.95 4.63
CA ALA A 326 -13.67 -9.48 3.27
C ALA A 326 -12.50 -8.83 2.52
N GLN A 327 -12.37 -7.49 2.60
CA GLN A 327 -11.23 -6.78 1.99
C GLN A 327 -9.91 -7.19 2.63
N ALA A 328 -9.83 -7.34 3.96
CA ALA A 328 -8.63 -7.82 4.62
C ALA A 328 -8.23 -9.22 4.14
N ALA A 329 -9.21 -10.13 3.99
CA ALA A 329 -8.98 -11.49 3.48
C ALA A 329 -8.50 -11.51 2.02
N LEU A 330 -8.97 -10.56 1.19
CA LEU A 330 -8.56 -10.44 -0.21
C LEU A 330 -7.14 -9.88 -0.39
N HIS A 331 -6.66 -9.05 0.56
CA HIS A 331 -5.39 -8.33 0.41
C HIS A 331 -4.25 -8.88 1.28
N LEU A 332 -4.53 -9.71 2.28
CA LEU A 332 -3.50 -10.29 3.13
C LEU A 332 -3.02 -11.63 2.57
N PRO A 333 -1.71 -11.78 2.30
CA PRO A 333 -1.15 -13.05 1.80
C PRO A 333 -1.21 -14.18 2.83
N GLY A 334 -1.45 -13.87 4.11
CA GLY A 334 -1.61 -14.85 5.18
C GLY A 334 -1.61 -14.21 6.58
N PRO A 335 -1.95 -14.99 7.64
CA PRO A 335 -2.03 -14.48 9.01
C PRO A 335 -0.69 -13.94 9.55
N SER A 336 0.44 -14.47 9.10
CA SER A 336 1.79 -14.00 9.48
C SER A 336 2.06 -12.56 9.01
N ALA A 337 1.44 -12.12 7.92
CA ALA A 337 1.59 -10.76 7.40
C ALA A 337 0.98 -9.70 8.33
N LEU A 338 0.06 -10.08 9.22
CA LEU A 338 -0.55 -9.16 10.20
C LEU A 338 0.47 -8.58 11.20
N LEU A 339 1.44 -9.38 11.63
CA LEU A 339 2.46 -8.97 12.61
C LEU A 339 3.81 -8.66 11.96
N GLY A 340 4.05 -9.19 10.75
CA GLY A 340 5.34 -9.10 10.06
C GLY A 340 5.47 -7.92 9.09
N THR A 341 4.40 -7.15 8.85
CA THR A 341 4.43 -6.05 7.86
C THR A 341 3.92 -4.73 8.43
N THR A 342 4.40 -3.60 7.86
CA THR A 342 3.86 -2.27 8.19
C THR A 342 2.36 -2.17 7.83
N TYR A 343 1.95 -2.80 6.72
CA TYR A 343 0.54 -2.90 6.34
C TYR A 343 -0.29 -3.61 7.41
N GLY A 344 0.17 -4.75 7.90
CA GLY A 344 -0.50 -5.53 8.93
C GLY A 344 -0.63 -4.77 10.26
N THR A 345 0.42 -4.07 10.71
CA THR A 345 0.38 -3.26 11.94
C THR A 345 -0.59 -2.08 11.82
N LEU A 346 -0.64 -1.40 10.66
CA LEU A 346 -1.63 -0.34 10.39
C LEU A 346 -3.06 -0.90 10.34
N LEU A 347 -3.25 -2.08 9.75
CA LEU A 347 -4.54 -2.76 9.70
C LEU A 347 -5.02 -3.14 11.11
N LEU A 348 -4.13 -3.64 11.98
CA LEU A 348 -4.43 -3.93 13.38
C LEU A 348 -4.78 -2.67 14.17
N ALA A 349 -4.06 -1.56 13.96
CA ALA A 349 -4.38 -0.27 14.57
C ALA A 349 -5.77 0.22 14.14
N LYS A 350 -6.09 0.13 12.83
CA LYS A 350 -7.42 0.43 12.29
C LYS A 350 -8.50 -0.47 12.89
N ALA A 351 -8.27 -1.78 12.97
CA ALA A 351 -9.21 -2.73 13.55
C ALA A 351 -9.45 -2.47 15.04
N GLY A 352 -8.39 -2.18 15.82
CA GLY A 352 -8.48 -1.80 17.22
C GLY A 352 -9.29 -0.51 17.43
N GLY A 353 -9.04 0.52 16.59
CA GLY A 353 -9.82 1.74 16.59
C GLY A 353 -11.30 1.51 16.25
N ALA A 354 -11.58 0.66 15.27
CA ALA A 354 -12.96 0.28 14.89
C ALA A 354 -13.67 -0.48 16.04
N LEU A 355 -12.97 -1.38 16.74
CA LEU A 355 -13.52 -2.08 17.91
C LEU A 355 -13.86 -1.12 19.05
N LEU A 356 -13.02 -0.12 19.31
CA LEU A 356 -13.30 0.92 20.31
C LEU A 356 -14.51 1.77 19.91
N LEU A 357 -14.63 2.15 18.62
CA LEU A 357 -15.82 2.83 18.08
C LEU A 357 -17.08 1.99 18.29
N LEU A 358 -17.01 0.70 18.02
CA LEU A 358 -18.14 -0.23 18.26
C LEU A 358 -18.51 -0.35 19.73
N ALA A 359 -17.52 -0.35 20.62
CA ALA A 359 -17.76 -0.38 22.06
C ALA A 359 -18.51 0.89 22.53
N LEU A 360 -18.08 2.08 22.06
CA LEU A 360 -18.76 3.35 22.34
C LEU A 360 -20.18 3.39 21.74
N ALA A 361 -20.33 2.97 20.48
CA ALA A 361 -21.65 2.89 19.84
C ALA A 361 -22.57 1.90 20.56
N GLY A 362 -22.04 0.76 21.02
CA GLY A 362 -22.76 -0.21 21.86
C GLY A 362 -23.20 0.38 23.20
N LEU A 363 -22.35 1.17 23.86
CA LEU A 363 -22.68 1.91 25.09
C LEU A 363 -23.80 2.91 24.83
N ASN A 364 -23.70 3.69 23.75
CA ASN A 364 -24.71 4.65 23.35
C ASN A 364 -26.06 3.96 23.09
N HIS A 365 -26.05 2.85 22.36
CA HIS A 365 -27.25 2.11 22.02
C HIS A 365 -27.92 1.45 23.23
N ARG A 366 -27.12 0.82 24.14
CA ARG A 366 -27.63 0.00 25.25
C ARG A 366 -27.90 0.77 26.52
N ARG A 367 -27.22 1.90 26.76
CA ARG A 367 -27.36 2.70 27.98
C ARG A 367 -27.86 4.11 27.74
N LEU A 368 -27.16 4.91 26.92
CA LEU A 368 -27.44 6.33 26.80
C LEU A 368 -28.73 6.62 26.03
N THR A 369 -29.06 5.86 24.98
CA THR A 369 -30.33 6.01 24.25
C THR A 369 -31.54 5.59 25.08
N PRO A 370 -31.53 4.49 25.86
CA PRO A 370 -32.60 4.19 26.82
C PRO A 370 -32.75 5.23 27.94
N SER A 371 -31.64 5.74 28.52
CA SER A 371 -31.72 6.83 29.52
C SER A 371 -32.34 8.08 28.95
N LEU A 372 -32.03 8.44 27.70
CA LEU A 372 -32.68 9.53 26.99
C LEU A 372 -34.19 9.28 26.82
N ALA A 373 -34.61 8.05 26.54
CA ALA A 373 -36.01 7.66 26.40
C ALA A 373 -36.78 7.69 27.74
N LEU A 374 -36.10 7.50 28.86
CA LEU A 374 -36.66 7.60 30.20
C LEU A 374 -36.73 9.06 30.72
N GLY A 375 -36.27 10.03 29.92
CA GLY A 375 -36.32 11.45 30.26
C GLY A 375 -35.22 11.90 31.23
N ASP A 376 -34.08 11.14 31.35
CA ASP A 376 -32.97 11.57 32.18
C ASP A 376 -32.38 12.89 31.65
N PRO A 377 -32.40 13.98 32.46
CA PRO A 377 -31.92 15.29 32.02
C PRO A 377 -30.45 15.32 31.64
N SER A 378 -29.65 14.40 32.15
CA SER A 378 -28.20 14.30 31.88
C SER A 378 -27.89 13.54 30.60
N ALA A 379 -28.77 12.66 30.13
CA ALA A 379 -28.55 11.77 28.98
C ALA A 379 -28.16 12.51 27.69
N PRO A 380 -28.76 13.65 27.29
CA PRO A 380 -28.33 14.38 26.08
C PRO A 380 -26.88 14.86 26.16
N ALA A 381 -26.42 15.29 27.34
CA ALA A 381 -25.06 15.78 27.53
C ALA A 381 -24.04 14.64 27.44
N PHE A 382 -24.33 13.49 28.05
CA PHE A 382 -23.47 12.30 27.97
C PHE A 382 -23.40 11.75 26.54
N LEU A 383 -24.54 11.67 25.84
CA LEU A 383 -24.60 11.20 24.48
C LEU A 383 -23.80 12.11 23.52
N ARG A 384 -23.88 13.44 23.67
CA ARG A 384 -23.07 14.39 22.90
C ARG A 384 -21.57 14.22 23.16
N ARG A 385 -21.15 13.99 24.43
CA ARG A 385 -19.74 13.76 24.77
C ARG A 385 -19.24 12.46 24.14
N SER A 386 -20.06 11.41 24.17
CA SER A 386 -19.73 10.13 23.52
C SER A 386 -19.58 10.29 22.01
N ILE A 387 -20.52 10.98 21.33
CA ILE A 387 -20.44 11.26 19.88
C ILE A 387 -19.15 12.05 19.54
N MET A 388 -18.74 13.01 20.38
CA MET A 388 -17.50 13.75 20.14
C MET A 388 -16.26 12.86 20.31
N ALA A 389 -16.27 11.95 21.30
CA ALA A 389 -15.20 10.96 21.48
C ALA A 389 -15.13 9.99 20.28
N GLU A 390 -16.31 9.52 19.79
CA GLU A 390 -16.40 8.72 18.58
C GLU A 390 -15.87 9.48 17.35
N ALA A 391 -16.21 10.76 17.19
CA ALA A 391 -15.72 11.58 16.08
C ALA A 391 -14.19 11.76 16.11
N GLY A 392 -13.60 11.99 17.29
CA GLY A 392 -12.16 12.05 17.46
C GLY A 392 -11.46 10.72 17.13
N LEU A 393 -12.00 9.60 17.63
CA LEU A 393 -11.48 8.27 17.34
C LEU A 393 -11.64 7.90 15.85
N ALA A 394 -12.78 8.27 15.25
CA ALA A 394 -13.01 8.08 13.82
C ALA A 394 -11.98 8.85 12.97
N ALA A 395 -11.62 10.09 13.36
CA ALA A 395 -10.57 10.85 12.67
C ALA A 395 -9.22 10.12 12.73
N LEU A 396 -8.84 9.51 13.86
CA LEU A 396 -7.63 8.70 13.99
C LEU A 396 -7.68 7.45 13.11
N VAL A 397 -8.83 6.76 13.06
CA VAL A 397 -9.02 5.60 12.17
C VAL A 397 -8.93 6.00 10.70
N LEU A 398 -9.47 7.17 10.32
CA LEU A 398 -9.37 7.69 8.96
C LEU A 398 -7.93 8.10 8.61
N ALA A 399 -7.16 8.66 9.54
CA ALA A 399 -5.75 8.96 9.35
C ALA A 399 -4.95 7.66 9.11
N ALA A 400 -5.13 6.65 9.95
CA ALA A 400 -4.53 5.33 9.75
C ALA A 400 -4.95 4.70 8.41
N THR A 401 -6.22 4.89 7.99
CA THR A 401 -6.72 4.40 6.70
C THR A 401 -6.09 5.14 5.52
N ALA A 402 -5.81 6.45 5.64
CA ALA A 402 -5.14 7.21 4.59
C ALA A 402 -3.73 6.67 4.33
N VAL A 403 -2.95 6.42 5.38
CA VAL A 403 -1.61 5.82 5.27
C VAL A 403 -1.71 4.38 4.77
N LEU A 404 -2.61 3.56 5.36
CA LEU A 404 -2.81 2.16 4.97
C LEU A 404 -3.14 2.01 3.47
N SER A 405 -3.95 2.92 2.91
CA SER A 405 -4.33 2.90 1.49
C SER A 405 -3.19 3.21 0.53
N MET A 406 -2.05 3.67 1.04
CA MET A 406 -0.83 3.97 0.31
C MET A 406 0.31 3.01 0.64
N THR A 407 0.08 2.06 1.56
CA THR A 407 1.07 1.07 1.99
C THR A 407 0.81 -0.26 1.31
N SER A 408 1.84 -0.89 0.74
CA SER A 408 1.74 -2.20 0.10
C SER A 408 1.52 -3.32 1.12
N PRO A 409 0.58 -4.25 0.89
CA PRO A 409 0.41 -5.44 1.72
C PRO A 409 1.58 -6.43 1.63
N HIS A 410 2.37 -6.38 0.54
CA HIS A 410 3.42 -7.35 0.21
C HIS A 410 4.83 -6.91 0.62
N GLN A 411 5.01 -5.83 1.38
CA GLN A 411 6.33 -5.34 1.80
C GLN A 411 7.12 -6.30 2.72
N ALA A 412 6.59 -7.43 3.12
CA ALA A 412 7.36 -8.45 3.85
C ALA A 412 8.44 -9.13 2.98
N GLY A 413 8.32 -9.09 1.64
CA GLY A 413 9.32 -9.64 0.71
C GLY A 413 10.14 -8.59 -0.05
N ALA A 414 9.62 -7.36 -0.19
CA ALA A 414 10.26 -6.29 -0.97
C ALA A 414 11.15 -5.34 -0.13
N GLN A 415 11.19 -5.49 1.20
CA GLN A 415 12.12 -4.74 2.06
C GLN A 415 13.58 -5.26 2.00
N GLY A 416 13.89 -6.11 1.01
CA GLY A 416 15.26 -6.52 0.70
C GLY A 416 16.16 -5.41 0.14
N HIS A 417 15.67 -4.19 -0.04
CA HIS A 417 16.48 -3.05 -0.52
C HIS A 417 16.34 -1.80 0.38
N HIS A 418 16.16 -1.98 1.70
CA HIS A 418 16.57 -0.93 2.61
C HIS A 418 18.10 -0.90 2.59
N HIS A 419 18.65 0.21 2.16
CA HIS A 419 20.00 0.59 2.47
C HIS A 419 20.19 0.54 3.99
N ALA A 420 20.58 -0.63 4.48
CA ALA A 420 21.17 -0.73 5.78
C ALA A 420 22.36 0.23 5.77
N GLY A 421 22.40 1.14 6.70
CA GLY A 421 23.61 1.89 6.99
C GLY A 421 24.74 0.89 7.30
N PRO A 422 25.99 1.32 7.42
CA PRO A 422 27.16 0.44 7.55
C PRO A 422 27.11 -0.57 8.71
N GLN A 423 26.06 -0.59 9.52
CA GLN A 423 25.89 -1.47 10.68
C GLN A 423 24.99 -2.70 10.44
N ASP A 424 24.24 -2.77 9.30
CA ASP A 424 23.20 -3.80 9.10
C ASP A 424 23.59 -4.99 8.21
N GLY A 425 24.79 -5.00 7.62
CA GLY A 425 25.30 -6.11 6.81
C GLY A 425 24.91 -6.07 5.33
N VAL A 426 25.30 -7.09 4.58
CA VAL A 426 25.06 -7.24 3.13
C VAL A 426 24.20 -8.48 2.90
N THR A 427 23.16 -8.35 2.06
CA THR A 427 22.30 -9.46 1.64
C THR A 427 22.43 -9.66 0.14
N VAL A 428 22.65 -10.91 -0.28
CA VAL A 428 22.74 -11.32 -1.70
C VAL A 428 21.83 -12.52 -1.92
N ALA A 429 21.07 -12.51 -3.01
CA ALA A 429 20.21 -13.61 -3.41
C ALA A 429 20.63 -14.16 -4.78
N THR A 430 20.48 -15.47 -4.96
CA THR A 430 20.70 -16.18 -6.24
C THR A 430 19.71 -17.33 -6.34
N GLU A 431 19.57 -17.92 -7.52
CA GLU A 431 18.75 -19.11 -7.71
C GLU A 431 19.61 -20.28 -8.19
N VAL A 432 19.32 -21.47 -7.65
CA VAL A 432 19.95 -22.72 -8.08
C VAL A 432 18.99 -23.89 -7.93
N ALA A 433 18.93 -24.77 -8.91
CA ALA A 433 18.07 -25.96 -8.91
C ALA A 433 16.59 -25.67 -8.59
N GLY A 434 16.07 -24.50 -9.00
CA GLY A 434 14.71 -24.06 -8.71
C GLY A 434 14.47 -23.59 -7.28
N LEU A 435 15.53 -23.38 -6.49
CA LEU A 435 15.47 -22.81 -5.14
C LEU A 435 16.01 -21.39 -5.15
N SER A 436 15.35 -20.48 -4.44
CA SER A 436 15.89 -19.17 -4.11
C SER A 436 16.84 -19.31 -2.92
N VAL A 437 18.09 -18.91 -3.10
CA VAL A 437 19.17 -18.95 -2.10
C VAL A 437 19.51 -17.53 -1.72
N THR A 438 19.18 -17.11 -0.50
CA THR A 438 19.49 -15.77 0.03
C THR A 438 20.54 -15.88 1.12
N LEU A 439 21.65 -15.16 0.97
CA LEU A 439 22.73 -15.09 1.98
C LEU A 439 22.81 -13.66 2.53
N GLN A 440 22.86 -13.54 3.85
CA GLN A 440 23.08 -12.29 4.56
C GLN A 440 24.33 -12.37 5.43
N ALA A 441 25.22 -11.41 5.28
CA ALA A 441 26.40 -11.23 6.11
C ALA A 441 26.23 -10.02 7.03
N ARG A 442 26.50 -10.18 8.33
CA ARG A 442 26.47 -9.09 9.33
C ARG A 442 27.75 -9.15 10.20
N PRO A 443 28.43 -8.03 10.39
CA PRO A 443 28.22 -6.69 9.82
C PRO A 443 28.72 -6.52 8.39
N ALA A 444 29.20 -7.57 7.71
CA ALA A 444 29.83 -7.56 6.38
C ALA A 444 31.12 -6.69 6.36
N ARG A 445 31.93 -6.82 7.39
CA ARG A 445 33.22 -6.14 7.56
C ARG A 445 34.35 -7.17 7.77
N ALA A 446 35.57 -6.74 7.52
CA ALA A 446 36.73 -7.58 7.81
C ALA A 446 36.74 -8.03 9.28
N GLY A 447 36.87 -9.34 9.52
CA GLY A 447 36.85 -9.96 10.84
C GLY A 447 35.62 -10.84 11.09
N ARG A 448 35.10 -10.80 12.33
CA ARG A 448 33.97 -11.66 12.74
C ARG A 448 32.66 -11.26 12.09
N ASN A 449 32.02 -12.20 11.40
CA ASN A 449 30.75 -12.05 10.75
C ASN A 449 29.78 -13.16 11.13
N ARG A 450 28.49 -12.87 11.03
CA ARG A 450 27.43 -13.85 11.01
C ARG A 450 26.88 -13.93 9.60
N LEU A 451 26.87 -15.13 9.04
CA LEU A 451 26.35 -15.46 7.73
C LEU A 451 25.09 -16.29 7.92
N ASP A 452 23.95 -15.75 7.52
CA ASP A 452 22.67 -16.45 7.51
C ASP A 452 22.30 -16.77 6.05
N LEU A 453 21.92 -18.02 5.76
CA LEU A 453 21.51 -18.49 4.43
C LEU A 453 20.10 -19.08 4.50
N TRP A 454 19.22 -18.63 3.61
CA TRP A 454 17.85 -19.12 3.48
C TRP A 454 17.66 -19.83 2.15
N LEU A 455 16.95 -20.98 2.21
CA LEU A 455 16.54 -21.79 1.07
C LEU A 455 15.02 -21.78 0.96
N VAL A 456 14.51 -21.26 -0.13
CA VAL A 456 13.06 -21.09 -0.35
C VAL A 456 12.66 -21.68 -1.69
N ARG A 457 11.55 -22.45 -1.71
CA ARG A 457 10.97 -22.99 -2.95
C ARG A 457 10.22 -21.90 -3.72
N PRO A 458 9.90 -22.14 -5.02
CA PRO A 458 9.12 -21.20 -5.83
C PRO A 458 7.74 -20.88 -5.25
N ASP A 459 7.17 -21.78 -4.44
CA ASP A 459 5.90 -21.61 -3.76
C ASP A 459 6.01 -20.77 -2.45
N GLY A 460 7.21 -20.25 -2.13
CA GLY A 460 7.48 -19.50 -0.92
C GLY A 460 7.70 -20.34 0.34
N SER A 461 7.63 -21.66 0.26
CA SER A 461 7.88 -22.54 1.40
C SER A 461 9.38 -22.71 1.66
N ALA A 462 9.77 -22.87 2.94
CA ALA A 462 11.16 -23.16 3.31
C ALA A 462 11.57 -24.54 2.80
N PHE A 463 12.79 -24.64 2.26
CA PHE A 463 13.39 -25.90 1.82
C PHE A 463 14.38 -26.41 2.88
N ALA A 464 14.07 -27.49 3.54
CA ALA A 464 14.98 -28.16 4.48
C ALA A 464 16.01 -28.99 3.68
N ALA A 465 17.21 -28.44 3.47
CA ALA A 465 18.33 -29.21 2.94
C ALA A 465 18.90 -30.14 4.01
N LYS A 466 19.48 -31.26 3.62
CA LYS A 466 20.11 -32.18 4.56
C LYS A 466 21.38 -31.61 5.18
N GLU A 467 22.21 -30.98 4.38
CA GLU A 467 23.42 -30.29 4.79
C GLU A 467 23.68 -29.09 3.88
N VAL A 468 24.30 -28.06 4.44
CA VAL A 468 24.79 -26.90 3.70
C VAL A 468 26.22 -26.63 4.13
N TRP A 469 27.11 -26.58 3.16
CA TRP A 469 28.50 -26.17 3.35
C TRP A 469 28.75 -24.87 2.63
N LEU A 470 29.54 -23.99 3.23
CA LEU A 470 29.94 -22.72 2.64
C LEU A 470 31.44 -22.72 2.41
N GLU A 471 31.85 -22.59 1.16
CA GLU A 471 33.24 -22.38 0.76
C GLU A 471 33.44 -20.88 0.50
N LEU A 472 34.37 -20.28 1.24
CA LEU A 472 34.68 -18.86 1.17
C LEU A 472 36.07 -18.69 0.55
N SER A 473 36.20 -17.88 -0.49
CA SER A 473 37.46 -17.61 -1.17
C SER A 473 37.57 -16.11 -1.53
N GLN A 474 38.83 -15.64 -1.57
CA GLN A 474 39.17 -14.30 -2.05
C GLN A 474 40.41 -14.41 -2.95
N PRO A 475 40.23 -14.76 -4.23
CA PRO A 475 41.35 -15.01 -5.15
C PRO A 475 42.29 -13.81 -5.30
N GLU A 476 41.78 -12.59 -5.27
CA GLU A 476 42.56 -11.36 -5.38
C GLU A 476 43.56 -11.18 -4.22
N ALA A 477 43.23 -11.72 -3.05
CA ALA A 477 44.12 -11.74 -1.88
C ALA A 477 44.89 -13.07 -1.70
N GLY A 478 44.78 -13.99 -2.67
CA GLY A 478 45.43 -15.30 -2.61
C GLY A 478 44.80 -16.28 -1.60
N ILE A 479 43.57 -16.02 -1.13
CA ILE A 479 42.88 -16.92 -0.21
C ILE A 479 42.15 -18.00 -1.00
N ALA A 480 42.63 -19.24 -0.87
CA ALA A 480 41.96 -20.43 -1.39
C ALA A 480 40.68 -20.74 -0.60
N GLY A 481 39.79 -21.57 -1.15
CA GLY A 481 38.52 -21.91 -0.56
C GLY A 481 38.59 -22.44 0.88
N ILE A 482 38.01 -21.71 1.82
CA ILE A 482 37.85 -22.13 3.21
C ILE A 482 36.44 -22.75 3.34
N ARG A 483 36.37 -24.06 3.46
CA ARG A 483 35.10 -24.78 3.56
C ARG A 483 34.64 -24.92 5.00
N ARG A 484 33.40 -24.53 5.29
CA ARG A 484 32.76 -24.57 6.63
C ARG A 484 31.34 -25.12 6.57
N PRO A 485 30.96 -26.05 7.49
CA PRO A 485 29.59 -26.48 7.60
C PRO A 485 28.73 -25.36 8.18
N MET A 486 27.54 -25.15 7.61
CA MET A 486 26.55 -24.26 8.19
C MET A 486 25.60 -25.03 9.11
N ARG A 487 25.26 -24.47 10.25
CA ARG A 487 24.33 -25.09 11.20
C ARG A 487 22.89 -24.68 10.83
N GLU A 488 21.97 -25.64 10.77
CA GLU A 488 20.56 -25.34 10.64
C GLU A 488 20.05 -24.63 11.90
N ALA A 489 19.50 -23.43 11.73
CA ALA A 489 18.94 -22.58 12.78
C ALA A 489 17.42 -22.65 12.85
N ALA A 490 16.76 -22.96 11.70
CA ALA A 490 15.34 -23.22 11.55
C ALA A 490 15.14 -23.94 10.19
N PRO A 491 13.98 -24.53 9.92
CA PRO A 491 13.71 -25.17 8.63
C PRO A 491 14.03 -24.23 7.46
N GLY A 492 14.95 -24.62 6.59
CA GLY A 492 15.43 -23.84 5.45
C GLY A 492 16.32 -22.64 5.78
N ARG A 493 16.74 -22.46 7.04
CA ARG A 493 17.67 -21.42 7.45
C ARG A 493 18.93 -22.01 8.05
N PHE A 494 20.07 -21.66 7.46
CA PHE A 494 21.39 -22.11 7.88
C PHE A 494 22.25 -20.93 8.33
N MET A 495 23.14 -21.15 9.30
CA MET A 495 23.94 -20.10 9.92
C MET A 495 25.41 -20.54 10.08
N LEU A 496 26.32 -19.61 9.79
CA LEU A 496 27.75 -19.69 10.11
C LEU A 496 28.13 -18.39 10.83
N GLU A 497 28.86 -18.51 11.95
CA GLU A 497 29.40 -17.37 12.68
C GLU A 497 30.87 -17.58 12.96
N GLY A 498 31.72 -16.66 12.47
CA GLY A 498 33.16 -16.78 12.62
C GLY A 498 33.95 -15.63 11.97
N PRO A 499 35.27 -15.68 12.06
CA PRO A 499 36.18 -14.67 11.52
C PRO A 499 36.64 -14.97 10.07
N GLU A 500 35.90 -15.80 9.33
CA GLU A 500 36.33 -16.30 8.01
C GLU A 500 36.53 -15.20 6.98
N LEU A 501 35.76 -14.10 7.09
CA LEU A 501 35.88 -12.91 6.24
C LEU A 501 36.98 -11.97 6.80
N ALA A 502 38.19 -12.45 6.89
CA ALA A 502 39.31 -11.78 7.60
C ALA A 502 39.81 -10.50 6.93
N LEU A 503 39.64 -10.35 5.63
CA LEU A 503 40.12 -9.21 4.84
C LEU A 503 38.99 -8.45 4.17
N PRO A 504 39.13 -7.13 4.00
CA PRO A 504 38.20 -6.36 3.19
C PRO A 504 38.35 -6.70 1.70
N GLY A 505 37.31 -6.43 0.92
CA GLY A 505 37.32 -6.69 -0.52
C GLY A 505 36.19 -7.62 -0.94
N ARG A 506 36.29 -8.15 -2.15
CA ARG A 506 35.25 -9.03 -2.72
C ARG A 506 35.56 -10.48 -2.42
N TRP A 507 34.63 -11.12 -1.72
CA TRP A 507 34.69 -12.55 -1.43
C TRP A 507 33.77 -13.32 -2.37
N THR A 508 34.20 -14.50 -2.80
CA THR A 508 33.35 -15.47 -3.50
C THR A 508 32.94 -16.55 -2.52
N LEU A 509 31.66 -16.72 -2.31
CA LEU A 509 31.08 -17.73 -1.45
C LEU A 509 30.34 -18.75 -2.31
N ARG A 510 30.73 -20.03 -2.19
CA ARG A 510 30.02 -21.14 -2.83
C ARG A 510 29.25 -21.88 -1.74
N ALA A 511 27.91 -21.86 -1.82
CA ALA A 511 27.08 -22.67 -0.96
C ALA A 511 26.81 -24.02 -1.65
N GLU A 512 27.33 -25.07 -1.09
CA GLU A 512 27.07 -26.45 -1.49
C GLU A 512 25.86 -26.96 -0.69
N ILE A 513 24.75 -27.20 -1.36
CA ILE A 513 23.45 -27.54 -0.77
C ILE A 513 23.12 -28.98 -1.12
N LEU A 514 23.10 -29.86 -0.13
CA LEU A 514 22.70 -31.26 -0.31
C LEU A 514 21.16 -31.34 -0.31
N LEU A 515 20.55 -31.45 -1.49
CA LEU A 515 19.11 -31.49 -1.70
C LEU A 515 18.49 -32.83 -1.31
N SER A 516 19.21 -33.92 -1.61
CA SER A 516 18.83 -35.30 -1.27
C SER A 516 20.11 -36.13 -1.04
N ASP A 517 20.01 -37.46 -0.80
CA ASP A 517 21.18 -38.34 -0.64
C ASP A 517 22.04 -38.42 -1.90
N PHE A 518 21.52 -38.00 -3.06
CA PHE A 518 22.19 -38.16 -4.36
C PHE A 518 22.27 -36.85 -5.16
N ASP A 519 21.59 -35.79 -4.73
CA ASP A 519 21.50 -34.52 -5.45
C ASP A 519 22.10 -33.37 -4.64
N GLN A 520 23.04 -32.66 -5.26
CA GLN A 520 23.66 -31.44 -4.72
C GLN A 520 23.45 -30.28 -5.68
N ALA A 521 23.29 -29.09 -5.14
CA ALA A 521 23.26 -27.84 -5.89
C ALA A 521 24.31 -26.87 -5.33
N ASP A 522 25.01 -26.16 -6.23
CA ASP A 522 26.05 -25.19 -5.86
C ASP A 522 25.58 -23.77 -6.22
N ALA A 523 25.39 -22.94 -5.21
CA ALA A 523 25.07 -21.52 -5.39
C ALA A 523 26.32 -20.66 -5.19
N VAL A 524 26.72 -19.90 -6.21
CA VAL A 524 27.87 -18.99 -6.13
C VAL A 524 27.38 -17.56 -5.88
N ILE A 525 27.93 -16.97 -4.82
CA ILE A 525 27.51 -15.65 -4.31
C ILE A 525 28.74 -14.76 -4.18
N SER A 526 28.67 -13.53 -4.70
CA SER A 526 29.72 -12.52 -4.52
C SER A 526 29.35 -11.56 -3.40
N LEU A 527 30.18 -11.50 -2.36
CA LEU A 527 29.94 -10.72 -1.16
C LEU A 527 31.00 -9.61 -1.00
N PRO A 528 30.64 -8.32 -1.03
CA PRO A 528 31.56 -7.24 -0.68
C PRO A 528 31.71 -7.16 0.85
N VAL A 529 32.95 -7.11 1.33
CA VAL A 529 33.30 -6.98 2.74
C VAL A 529 34.03 -5.65 2.94
N ALA A 530 33.45 -4.79 3.79
CA ALA A 530 34.02 -3.49 4.14
C ALA A 530 35.24 -3.63 5.09
N PRO A 531 36.12 -2.63 5.13
CA PRO A 531 37.22 -2.56 6.08
C PRO A 531 36.81 -2.63 7.54
#